data_09977b6a78b83b8e04aced875c79a04a
#
_entry.id   09977b6a78b83b8e04aced875c79a04a
#
_cell.length_a   1.000
_cell.length_b   1.000
_cell.length_c   1.000
_cell.angle_alpha   90.00
_cell.angle_beta   90.00
_cell.angle_gamma   90.00
#
_symmetry.space_group_name_H-M   'P 1'
#
loop_
_entity.id
_entity.type
_entity.pdbx_description
1 polymer ?
#
loop_
_entity_poly.entity_id
_entity_poly.type
_entity_poly.pdbx_seq_one_letter_code
_entity_poly.pdbx_strand_id
1 'polypeptide(L)'
;MAIVLYLQIRRRCARLHLNDLKPPSSSMAHFTSTSLAALLTLNTNQKTEEVVNSRAYPLADSQLSITILDLIQQAAYHQQLKKGANEATKALNRGIAEIVVMATDVDPLDILLHLPLLAEDKNVPYVFVRSKQALGRACGVSRSVIACSVISNDEGGLFEKQIEHLKDAIEKLLI
;
A
#
# COMPACT_ATOMS: atom_id res chain seq x y z
N MET A 1 -21.28 -23.34 25.39
CA MET A 1 -20.65 -22.74 24.20
C MET A 1 -20.42 -21.21 24.29
N ALA A 2 -21.26 -20.45 24.97
CA ALA A 2 -21.11 -18.98 25.10
C ALA A 2 -19.87 -18.50 25.86
N ILE A 3 -19.40 -19.27 26.85
CA ILE A 3 -18.27 -18.88 27.73
C ILE A 3 -16.93 -18.94 26.98
N VAL A 4 -16.76 -19.87 26.05
CA VAL A 4 -15.52 -20.03 25.27
C VAL A 4 -15.37 -18.89 24.27
N LEU A 5 -16.48 -18.43 23.69
CA LEU A 5 -16.50 -17.28 22.77
C LEU A 5 -16.19 -15.97 23.50
N TYR A 6 -16.69 -15.82 24.72
CA TYR A 6 -16.42 -14.66 25.59
C TYR A 6 -14.94 -14.54 25.96
N LEU A 7 -14.28 -15.66 26.24
CA LEU A 7 -12.85 -15.66 26.58
C LEU A 7 -11.95 -15.37 25.36
N GLN A 8 -12.35 -15.75 24.16
CA GLN A 8 -11.61 -15.40 22.95
C GLN A 8 -11.74 -13.92 22.59
N ILE A 9 -12.91 -13.33 22.80
CA ILE A 9 -13.13 -11.89 22.58
C ILE A 9 -12.33 -11.07 23.58
N ARG A 10 -12.26 -11.48 24.85
CA ARG A 10 -11.50 -10.79 25.87
C ARG A 10 -9.98 -10.78 25.60
N ARG A 11 -9.42 -11.83 25.00
CA ARG A 11 -8.00 -11.88 24.61
C ARG A 11 -7.66 -10.97 23.42
N ARG A 12 -8.64 -10.64 22.57
CA ARG A 12 -8.46 -9.68 21.48
C ARG A 12 -8.64 -8.22 21.91
N CYS A 13 -9.52 -7.95 22.87
CA CYS A 13 -9.76 -6.61 23.41
C CYS A 13 -8.69 -6.13 24.40
N ALA A 14 -7.89 -7.01 24.99
CA ALA A 14 -6.81 -6.64 25.91
C ALA A 14 -5.66 -5.83 25.26
N ARG A 15 -5.67 -5.65 23.92
CA ARG A 15 -4.74 -4.73 23.22
C ARG A 15 -5.30 -3.33 22.95
N LEU A 16 -6.55 -3.10 23.30
CA LEU A 16 -7.18 -1.80 23.15
C LEU A 16 -7.63 -1.37 24.56
N HIS A 17 -6.89 -0.52 25.21
CA HIS A 17 -7.11 0.10 26.52
C HIS A 17 -8.58 0.47 26.79
N LEU A 18 -9.44 -0.52 27.07
CA LEU A 18 -10.83 -0.38 27.48
C LEU A 18 -11.04 -1.19 28.76
N ASN A 19 -10.48 -0.68 29.86
CA ASN A 19 -10.54 -1.34 31.17
C ASN A 19 -11.78 -0.99 32.00
N ASP A 20 -12.77 -0.25 31.48
CA ASP A 20 -13.92 0.25 32.23
C ASP A 20 -15.27 -0.21 31.67
N LEU A 21 -15.47 -1.53 31.49
CA LEU A 21 -16.82 -2.06 31.28
C LEU A 21 -17.19 -3.01 32.42
N LYS A 22 -17.94 -2.45 33.37
CA LYS A 22 -18.62 -3.17 34.46
C LYS A 22 -19.59 -4.20 33.87
N PRO A 23 -19.62 -5.47 34.37
CA PRO A 23 -20.55 -6.46 33.84
C PRO A 23 -21.99 -6.10 34.20
N PRO A 24 -22.95 -6.29 33.28
CA PRO A 24 -24.36 -6.05 33.56
C PRO A 24 -24.89 -7.16 34.52
N SER A 25 -25.59 -6.69 35.56
CA SER A 25 -26.30 -7.53 36.50
C SER A 25 -27.42 -8.30 35.79
N SER A 26 -27.61 -9.55 36.23
CA SER A 26 -28.59 -10.49 35.75
C SER A 26 -30.02 -9.95 35.77
N SER A 27 -30.54 -9.61 34.60
CA SER A 27 -31.98 -9.52 34.35
C SER A 27 -32.19 -9.86 32.88
N MET A 28 -33.02 -10.91 32.68
CA MET A 28 -33.42 -11.42 31.39
C MET A 28 -34.04 -10.32 30.53
N ALA A 29 -33.48 -10.09 29.35
CA ALA A 29 -34.19 -9.39 28.30
C ALA A 29 -33.87 -10.08 26.97
N HIS A 30 -34.92 -10.45 26.26
CA HIS A 30 -34.94 -11.00 24.92
C HIS A 30 -34.08 -10.14 23.97
N PHE A 31 -32.91 -10.62 23.65
CA PHE A 31 -32.11 -10.02 22.59
C PHE A 31 -32.56 -10.60 21.25
N THR A 32 -33.41 -9.86 20.56
CA THR A 32 -33.89 -10.22 19.23
C THR A 32 -32.70 -10.19 18.25
N SER A 33 -32.65 -11.19 17.37
CA SER A 33 -31.57 -11.46 16.39
C SER A 33 -31.28 -10.30 15.40
N THR A 34 -32.07 -9.25 15.42
CA THR A 34 -31.96 -8.08 14.53
C THR A 34 -30.83 -7.12 14.91
N SER A 35 -30.35 -7.15 16.17
CA SER A 35 -29.29 -6.23 16.63
C SER A 35 -27.87 -6.68 16.26
N LEU A 36 -27.67 -7.99 16.01
CA LEU A 36 -26.35 -8.52 15.62
C LEU A 36 -26.04 -8.27 14.14
N ALA A 37 -27.07 -8.22 13.29
CA ALA A 37 -26.93 -7.91 11.87
C ALA A 37 -26.53 -6.44 11.64
N ALA A 38 -27.02 -5.52 12.48
CA ALA A 38 -26.70 -4.09 12.39
C ALA A 38 -25.26 -3.77 12.79
N LEU A 39 -24.62 -4.58 13.68
CA LEU A 39 -23.23 -4.41 14.08
C LEU A 39 -22.23 -5.00 13.08
N LEU A 40 -22.68 -5.93 12.23
CA LEU A 40 -21.85 -6.54 11.19
C LEU A 40 -21.83 -5.71 9.89
N THR A 41 -22.81 -4.82 9.70
CA THR A 41 -22.88 -3.95 8.52
C THR A 41 -22.12 -2.63 8.66
N LEU A 42 -21.57 -2.30 9.83
CA LEU A 42 -20.77 -1.08 10.05
C LEU A 42 -19.30 -1.23 9.62
N ASN A 43 -18.91 -2.37 9.05
CA ASN A 43 -17.57 -2.56 8.50
C ASN A 43 -17.58 -2.45 6.95
N THR A 44 -18.48 -1.64 6.41
CA THR A 44 -18.47 -1.29 5.01
C THR A 44 -17.57 -0.08 4.78
N ASN A 45 -16.40 -0.34 4.21
CA ASN A 45 -15.74 0.50 3.22
C ASN A 45 -16.07 2.00 3.36
N GLN A 46 -15.51 2.67 4.34
CA GLN A 46 -15.18 4.06 4.12
C GLN A 46 -14.11 4.09 3.02
N LYS A 47 -14.57 4.03 1.79
CA LYS A 47 -13.86 4.53 0.64
C LYS A 47 -13.83 6.04 0.86
N THR A 48 -12.89 6.49 1.70
CA THR A 48 -12.47 7.88 1.67
C THR A 48 -12.04 8.09 0.24
N GLU A 49 -12.80 8.85 -0.50
CA GLU A 49 -12.37 9.43 -1.77
C GLU A 49 -11.22 10.36 -1.40
N GLU A 50 -10.03 9.77 -1.30
CA GLU A 50 -8.80 10.52 -1.14
C GLU A 50 -8.72 11.45 -2.33
N VAL A 51 -8.73 12.75 -2.07
CA VAL A 51 -8.59 13.78 -3.09
C VAL A 51 -7.23 13.58 -3.73
N VAL A 52 -7.24 12.84 -4.85
CA VAL A 52 -6.02 12.58 -5.62
C VAL A 52 -5.56 13.89 -6.22
N ASN A 53 -4.35 14.29 -5.93
CA ASN A 53 -3.77 15.50 -6.49
C ASN A 53 -3.65 15.35 -8.02
N SER A 54 -4.20 16.31 -8.79
CA SER A 54 -4.20 16.28 -10.26
C SER A 54 -2.79 16.25 -10.89
N ARG A 55 -1.76 16.58 -10.12
CA ARG A 55 -0.35 16.51 -10.56
C ARG A 55 0.23 15.09 -10.49
N ALA A 56 -0.43 14.15 -9.81
CA ALA A 56 0.02 12.77 -9.68
C ALA A 56 -0.44 11.95 -10.90
N TYR A 57 0.28 12.06 -11.99
CA TYR A 57 0.02 11.35 -13.24
C TYR A 57 1.30 10.62 -13.71
N PRO A 58 1.22 9.37 -14.23
CA PRO A 58 0.04 8.51 -14.33
C PRO A 58 -0.34 7.84 -13.00
N LEU A 59 -1.64 7.74 -12.74
CA LEU A 59 -2.17 7.06 -11.56
C LEU A 59 -2.53 5.61 -11.89
N ALA A 60 -2.03 4.67 -11.11
CA ALA A 60 -2.39 3.25 -11.27
C ALA A 60 -3.86 2.99 -10.94
N ASP A 61 -4.53 2.22 -11.79
CA ASP A 61 -5.85 1.66 -11.50
C ASP A 61 -5.76 0.66 -10.33
N SER A 62 -6.91 0.31 -9.75
CA SER A 62 -6.98 -0.57 -8.59
C SER A 62 -6.33 -1.94 -8.82
N GLN A 63 -6.55 -2.53 -10.00
CA GLN A 63 -5.95 -3.82 -10.38
C GLN A 63 -4.44 -3.71 -10.60
N LEU A 64 -4.02 -2.68 -11.31
CA LEU A 64 -2.61 -2.42 -11.56
C LEU A 64 -1.87 -2.08 -10.25
N SER A 65 -2.51 -1.37 -9.31
CA SER A 65 -1.94 -1.08 -7.99
C SER A 65 -1.63 -2.36 -7.21
N ILE A 66 -2.50 -3.37 -7.26
CA ILE A 66 -2.26 -4.66 -6.61
C ILE A 66 -1.04 -5.34 -7.25
N THR A 67 -0.99 -5.42 -8.58
CA THR A 67 0.12 -6.03 -9.30
C THR A 67 1.45 -5.32 -9.00
N ILE A 68 1.45 -3.98 -8.94
CA ILE A 68 2.63 -3.19 -8.57
C ILE A 68 3.08 -3.51 -7.14
N LEU A 69 2.16 -3.58 -6.17
CA LEU A 69 2.49 -3.86 -4.78
C LEU A 69 3.05 -5.28 -4.60
N ASP A 70 2.50 -6.26 -5.31
CA ASP A 70 2.99 -7.64 -5.30
C ASP A 70 4.40 -7.72 -5.89
N LEU A 71 4.68 -7.03 -7.01
CA LEU A 71 6.01 -6.95 -7.58
C LEU A 71 7.01 -6.28 -6.63
N ILE A 72 6.62 -5.19 -5.96
CA ILE A 72 7.45 -4.52 -4.97
C ILE A 72 7.78 -5.45 -3.80
N GLN A 73 6.82 -6.26 -3.35
CA GLN A 73 7.04 -7.23 -2.29
C GLN A 73 8.05 -8.30 -2.71
N GLN A 74 7.97 -8.79 -3.94
CA GLN A 74 8.95 -9.73 -4.50
C GLN A 74 10.34 -9.08 -4.63
N ALA A 75 10.41 -7.83 -5.14
CA ALA A 75 11.64 -7.06 -5.22
C ALA A 75 12.28 -6.83 -3.85
N ALA A 76 11.47 -6.59 -2.82
CA ALA A 76 11.94 -6.44 -1.44
C ALA A 76 12.56 -7.74 -0.90
N TYR A 77 11.99 -8.90 -1.23
CA TYR A 77 12.52 -10.20 -0.87
C TYR A 77 13.87 -10.47 -1.52
N HIS A 78 14.02 -10.11 -2.80
CA HIS A 78 15.28 -10.29 -3.56
C HIS A 78 16.30 -9.17 -3.32
N GLN A 79 16.02 -8.23 -2.40
CA GLN A 79 16.87 -7.07 -2.12
C GLN A 79 17.11 -6.14 -3.33
N GLN A 80 16.26 -6.23 -4.34
CA GLN A 80 16.30 -5.41 -5.57
C GLN A 80 15.45 -4.14 -5.45
N LEU A 81 15.18 -3.69 -4.22
CA LEU A 81 14.34 -2.53 -3.95
C LEU A 81 15.10 -1.44 -3.20
N LYS A 82 15.11 -0.24 -3.76
CA LYS A 82 15.57 0.96 -3.07
C LYS A 82 14.35 1.71 -2.51
N LYS A 83 14.35 1.93 -1.20
CA LYS A 83 13.22 2.47 -0.44
C LYS A 83 13.45 3.95 -0.10
N GLY A 84 12.48 4.79 -0.47
CA GLY A 84 12.50 6.24 -0.19
C GLY A 84 12.95 7.10 -1.37
N ALA A 85 12.47 8.37 -1.40
CA ALA A 85 12.71 9.29 -2.50
C ALA A 85 14.21 9.54 -2.79
N ASN A 86 15.02 9.73 -1.75
CA ASN A 86 16.45 9.98 -1.91
C ASN A 86 17.20 8.78 -2.51
N GLU A 87 16.82 7.55 -2.11
CA GLU A 87 17.44 6.35 -2.66
C GLU A 87 16.96 6.10 -4.09
N ALA A 88 15.69 6.39 -4.39
CA ALA A 88 15.16 6.34 -5.76
C ALA A 88 15.90 7.35 -6.67
N THR A 89 16.14 8.57 -6.21
CA THR A 89 16.93 9.58 -6.93
C THR A 89 18.35 9.08 -7.22
N LYS A 90 19.00 8.46 -6.25
CA LYS A 90 20.35 7.88 -6.45
C LYS A 90 20.35 6.73 -7.46
N ALA A 91 19.31 5.88 -7.40
CA ALA A 91 19.17 4.75 -8.33
C ALA A 91 18.94 5.25 -9.77
N LEU A 92 18.09 6.26 -9.97
CA LEU A 92 17.89 6.91 -11.26
C LEU A 92 19.17 7.56 -11.80
N ASN A 93 19.87 8.32 -10.97
CA ASN A 93 21.12 8.96 -11.38
C ASN A 93 22.21 7.95 -11.79
N ARG A 94 22.24 6.79 -11.14
CA ARG A 94 23.17 5.70 -11.47
C ARG A 94 22.74 4.88 -12.70
N GLY A 95 21.51 5.05 -13.18
CA GLY A 95 20.97 4.31 -14.31
C GLY A 95 20.66 2.84 -14.01
N ILE A 96 20.49 2.47 -12.73
CA ILE A 96 20.16 1.10 -12.30
C ILE A 96 18.69 0.89 -11.99
N ALA A 97 17.88 1.95 -12.08
CA ALA A 97 16.45 1.90 -11.82
C ALA A 97 15.70 1.39 -13.04
N GLU A 98 14.83 0.40 -12.84
CA GLU A 98 13.96 -0.17 -13.86
C GLU A 98 12.54 0.40 -13.83
N ILE A 99 12.01 0.62 -12.64
CA ILE A 99 10.69 1.20 -12.41
C ILE A 99 10.74 2.08 -11.17
N VAL A 100 10.02 3.21 -11.19
CA VAL A 100 9.83 4.07 -10.02
C VAL A 100 8.37 4.11 -9.63
N VAL A 101 8.08 3.85 -8.36
CA VAL A 101 6.73 3.89 -7.81
C VAL A 101 6.65 4.96 -6.72
N MET A 102 5.64 5.81 -6.81
CA MET A 102 5.43 6.96 -5.92
C MET A 102 4.02 6.92 -5.32
N ALA A 103 3.84 7.53 -4.15
CA ALA A 103 2.53 7.64 -3.50
C ALA A 103 1.91 9.01 -3.75
N THR A 104 0.57 9.05 -3.92
CA THR A 104 -0.17 10.31 -4.15
C THR A 104 -0.58 11.01 -2.85
N ASP A 105 -0.69 10.27 -1.75
CA ASP A 105 -1.14 10.77 -0.43
C ASP A 105 -0.03 11.47 0.38
N VAL A 106 0.90 12.11 -0.33
CA VAL A 106 2.02 12.85 0.24
C VAL A 106 1.69 14.34 0.26
N ASP A 107 1.85 14.96 1.41
CA ASP A 107 1.66 16.39 1.59
C ASP A 107 2.95 17.04 2.17
N PRO A 108 3.59 17.95 1.45
CA PRO A 108 3.32 18.38 0.07
C PRO A 108 3.83 17.37 -0.98
N LEU A 109 3.10 17.26 -2.13
CA LEU A 109 3.50 16.39 -3.25
C LEU A 109 4.78 16.89 -3.94
N ASP A 110 5.08 18.15 -3.80
CA ASP A 110 6.23 18.81 -4.46
C ASP A 110 7.58 18.13 -4.15
N ILE A 111 7.69 17.48 -3.00
CA ILE A 111 8.89 16.69 -2.64
C ILE A 111 9.15 15.49 -3.56
N LEU A 112 8.13 15.02 -4.28
CA LEU A 112 8.25 13.89 -5.20
C LEU A 112 8.34 14.29 -6.66
N LEU A 113 7.95 15.52 -7.03
CA LEU A 113 7.83 15.94 -8.43
C LEU A 113 9.17 15.98 -9.19
N HIS A 114 10.29 15.97 -8.50
CA HIS A 114 11.60 15.82 -9.14
C HIS A 114 11.87 14.39 -9.65
N LEU A 115 11.21 13.36 -9.08
CA LEU A 115 11.41 11.97 -9.49
C LEU A 115 10.82 11.67 -10.88
N PRO A 116 9.57 12.09 -11.22
CA PRO A 116 9.05 11.97 -12.58
C PRO A 116 9.96 12.59 -13.63
N LEU A 117 10.43 13.82 -13.36
CA LEU A 117 11.33 14.53 -14.29
C LEU A 117 12.64 13.75 -14.53
N LEU A 118 13.25 13.25 -13.45
CA LEU A 118 14.46 12.43 -13.57
C LEU A 118 14.20 11.09 -14.25
N ALA A 119 13.02 10.49 -14.05
CA ALA A 119 12.64 9.24 -14.68
C ALA A 119 12.44 9.43 -16.19
N GLU A 120 11.84 10.53 -16.62
CA GLU A 120 11.71 10.92 -18.04
C GLU A 120 13.09 11.13 -18.69
N ASP A 121 13.99 11.85 -18.03
CA ASP A 121 15.36 12.08 -18.53
C ASP A 121 16.14 10.76 -18.73
N LYS A 122 15.83 9.74 -17.93
CA LYS A 122 16.49 8.42 -17.97
C LYS A 122 15.70 7.35 -18.74
N ASN A 123 14.54 7.70 -19.30
CA ASN A 123 13.61 6.78 -19.95
C ASN A 123 13.20 5.61 -19.04
N VAL A 124 12.99 5.87 -17.75
CA VAL A 124 12.53 4.90 -16.76
C VAL A 124 11.03 5.11 -16.53
N PRO A 125 10.20 4.07 -16.68
CA PRO A 125 8.77 4.18 -16.43
C PRO A 125 8.50 4.44 -14.95
N TYR A 126 7.52 5.30 -14.68
CA TYR A 126 7.10 5.64 -13.34
C TYR A 126 5.59 5.61 -13.20
N VAL A 127 5.10 5.40 -11.98
CA VAL A 127 3.67 5.30 -11.70
C VAL A 127 3.35 5.78 -10.28
N PHE A 128 2.16 6.37 -10.14
CA PHE A 128 1.65 6.76 -8.83
C PHE A 128 0.66 5.73 -8.30
N VAL A 129 0.79 5.39 -7.00
CA VAL A 129 -0.15 4.57 -6.24
C VAL A 129 -0.85 5.42 -5.18
N ARG A 130 -2.08 5.06 -4.82
CA ARG A 130 -2.92 5.90 -3.95
C ARG A 130 -2.42 6.01 -2.52
N SER A 131 -1.83 4.95 -1.96
CA SER A 131 -1.53 4.88 -0.53
C SER A 131 -0.04 4.66 -0.23
N LYS A 132 0.58 5.62 0.47
CA LYS A 132 1.94 5.49 1.03
C LYS A 132 2.05 4.39 2.08
N GLN A 133 0.95 4.09 2.79
CA GLN A 133 0.95 3.01 3.78
C GLN A 133 0.96 1.63 3.12
N ALA A 134 0.18 1.45 2.04
CA ALA A 134 0.19 0.22 1.25
C ALA A 134 1.58 0.00 0.63
N LEU A 135 2.19 1.07 0.09
CA LEU A 135 3.56 1.04 -0.44
C LEU A 135 4.58 0.65 0.64
N GLY A 136 4.47 1.22 1.85
CA GLY A 136 5.34 0.87 2.98
C GLY A 136 5.24 -0.60 3.38
N ARG A 137 4.02 -1.16 3.41
CA ARG A 137 3.78 -2.58 3.71
C ARG A 137 4.41 -3.48 2.65
N ALA A 138 4.21 -3.17 1.37
CA ALA A 138 4.81 -3.91 0.25
C ALA A 138 6.34 -3.86 0.31
N CYS A 139 6.93 -2.72 0.68
CA CYS A 139 8.37 -2.60 0.91
C CYS A 139 8.89 -3.37 2.14
N GLY A 140 8.03 -3.98 2.95
CA GLY A 140 8.42 -4.68 4.18
C GLY A 140 8.90 -3.73 5.28
N VAL A 141 8.38 -2.51 5.34
CA VAL A 141 8.74 -1.50 6.34
C VAL A 141 7.53 -1.16 7.21
N SER A 142 7.75 -0.96 8.51
CA SER A 142 6.68 -0.59 9.45
C SER A 142 6.17 0.85 9.29
N ARG A 143 6.89 1.70 8.56
CA ARG A 143 6.56 3.11 8.27
C ARG A 143 5.99 3.25 6.87
N SER A 144 5.26 4.36 6.64
CA SER A 144 4.85 4.75 5.29
C SER A 144 6.08 5.09 4.43
N VAL A 145 6.07 4.64 3.18
CA VAL A 145 7.08 4.92 2.16
C VAL A 145 6.44 5.77 1.08
N ILE A 146 7.07 6.88 0.74
CA ILE A 146 6.52 7.83 -0.24
C ILE A 146 6.94 7.53 -1.67
N ALA A 147 8.10 6.91 -1.86
CA ALA A 147 8.60 6.49 -3.16
C ALA A 147 9.54 5.28 -3.00
N CYS A 148 9.61 4.45 -4.02
CA CYS A 148 10.58 3.37 -4.12
C CYS A 148 10.99 3.16 -5.57
N SER A 149 12.15 2.53 -5.78
CA SER A 149 12.66 2.16 -7.09
C SER A 149 13.05 0.69 -7.11
N VAL A 150 12.59 -0.02 -8.11
CA VAL A 150 13.03 -1.39 -8.41
C VAL A 150 14.31 -1.29 -9.24
N ILE A 151 15.32 -2.05 -8.85
CA ILE A 151 16.61 -2.09 -9.56
C ILE A 151 16.77 -3.41 -10.30
N SER A 152 17.42 -3.35 -11.46
CA SER A 152 17.84 -4.56 -12.16
C SER A 152 19.04 -5.18 -11.48
N ASN A 153 19.03 -6.51 -11.40
CA ASN A 153 20.23 -7.31 -11.20
C ASN A 153 20.40 -8.19 -12.44
N ASP A 154 21.62 -8.36 -12.90
CA ASP A 154 21.99 -9.11 -14.12
C ASP A 154 21.65 -10.62 -14.06
N GLU A 155 20.98 -11.07 -13.02
CA GLU A 155 20.51 -12.43 -12.85
C GLU A 155 19.15 -12.63 -13.54
N GLY A 156 19.14 -12.62 -14.87
CA GLY A 156 17.94 -12.80 -15.71
C GLY A 156 17.06 -13.96 -15.23
N GLY A 157 15.80 -13.68 -14.89
CA GLY A 157 14.89 -14.66 -14.36
C GLY A 157 13.41 -14.31 -14.60
N LEU A 158 12.51 -15.05 -13.94
CA LEU A 158 11.07 -14.83 -14.00
C LEU A 158 10.66 -13.42 -13.54
N PHE A 159 11.44 -12.81 -12.67
CA PHE A 159 11.23 -11.47 -12.15
C PHE A 159 11.40 -10.39 -13.23
N GLU A 160 12.38 -10.53 -14.11
CA GLU A 160 12.61 -9.62 -15.24
C GLU A 160 11.41 -9.55 -16.17
N LYS A 161 10.82 -10.71 -16.51
CA LYS A 161 9.60 -10.77 -17.34
C LYS A 161 8.40 -10.07 -16.69
N GLN A 162 8.30 -10.15 -15.36
CA GLN A 162 7.26 -9.44 -14.62
C GLN A 162 7.47 -7.92 -14.65
N ILE A 163 8.73 -7.48 -14.58
CA ILE A 163 9.12 -6.07 -14.72
C ILE A 163 8.77 -5.58 -16.13
N GLU A 164 9.12 -6.31 -17.17
CA GLU A 164 8.80 -5.96 -18.57
C GLU A 164 7.29 -5.83 -18.79
N HIS A 165 6.53 -6.83 -18.35
CA HIS A 165 5.06 -6.79 -18.44
C HIS A 165 4.46 -5.58 -17.70
N LEU A 166 5.05 -5.21 -16.57
CA LEU A 166 4.60 -4.05 -15.81
C LEU A 166 4.98 -2.74 -16.51
N LYS A 167 6.16 -2.65 -17.14
CA LYS A 167 6.58 -1.52 -17.97
C LYS A 167 5.58 -1.28 -19.09
N ASP A 168 5.23 -2.32 -19.84
CA ASP A 168 4.22 -2.26 -20.91
C ASP A 168 2.85 -1.78 -20.40
N ALA A 169 2.47 -2.23 -19.20
CA ALA A 169 1.21 -1.80 -18.60
C ALA A 169 1.22 -0.33 -18.17
N ILE A 170 2.35 0.17 -17.67
CA ILE A 170 2.53 1.58 -17.29
C ILE A 170 2.56 2.48 -18.53
N GLU A 171 3.26 2.05 -19.60
CA GLU A 171 3.32 2.81 -20.86
C GLU A 171 1.92 2.99 -21.47
N LYS A 172 1.06 1.99 -21.38
CA LYS A 172 -0.34 2.09 -21.82
C LYS A 172 -1.18 3.11 -21.05
N LEU A 173 -0.78 3.46 -19.83
CA LEU A 173 -1.45 4.51 -19.05
C LEU A 173 -1.03 5.93 -19.48
N LEU A 174 0.11 6.05 -20.17
CA LEU A 174 0.65 7.34 -20.62
C LEU A 174 0.06 7.79 -21.96
N ILE A 175 -0.58 6.87 -22.69
CA ILE A 175 -1.23 7.12 -23.99
C ILE A 175 -2.71 7.46 -23.78
#